data_5a184d58fdab4862363cbc77b42ed91f
#
_entry.id   5a184d58fdab4862363cbc77b42ed91f
#
_cell.length_a   1.000
_cell.length_b   1.000
_cell.length_c   1.000
_cell.angle_alpha   90.00
_cell.angle_beta   90.00
_cell.angle_gamma   90.00
#
_symmetry.space_group_name_H-M   'P 1'
#
loop_
_entity.id
_entity.type
_entity.pdbx_description
1 polymer ?
#
loop_
_entity_poly.entity_id
_entity_poly.type
_entity_poly.pdbx_seq_one_letter_code
_entity_poly.pdbx_strand_id
1 'polypeptide(L)'
;GHLAYQVSPSVQLKCGQEPHHWGQGWRSLWMDRQASPLPFASLQVRLKRLEYTHLIARTQHLGVGSPPAIPTNGRNHPGSYATRRGAWMAAHAVEVELGRGWKGALFGAVTWLNNDSGYTHRFEAAYALPFISFRPTEYAVGSADNALMGASLSWAPRWADERLLFYSQIVLDELVVSEIRSGDGWWANKWGALGAIQWISPNRMWRLVAEGAAVRPFTYSHASNVQSWTHRNGPLAHPAGSNFIEGRLHMQWKRNDWKVRLGCVWMQQGMDEPTPLGVTPNLTVGADPLNSYITRPADYGIDLIWDGGGLIDQAGIQENMRWWGDIAFSLPPLEG
;
A
#
# COMPACT_ATOMS: atom_id res chain seq x y z
N GLY A 1 16.60 -9.05 4.34
CA GLY A 1 17.86 -8.45 3.89
C GLY A 1 18.00 -8.48 2.38
N HIS A 2 18.95 -7.73 1.83
CA HIS A 2 19.19 -7.63 0.39
C HIS A 2 20.68 -7.57 0.05
N LEU A 3 20.97 -7.86 -1.21
CA LEU A 3 22.24 -7.56 -1.88
C LEU A 3 22.01 -6.35 -2.77
N ALA A 4 22.95 -5.42 -2.78
CA ALA A 4 22.94 -4.25 -3.64
C ALA A 4 24.24 -4.18 -4.47
N TYR A 5 24.11 -3.91 -5.75
CA TYR A 5 25.23 -3.73 -6.67
C TYR A 5 25.12 -2.39 -7.38
N GLN A 6 26.14 -1.56 -7.23
CA GLN A 6 26.23 -0.27 -7.89
C GLN A 6 26.85 -0.44 -9.27
N VAL A 7 26.02 -0.39 -10.32
CA VAL A 7 26.45 -0.53 -11.72
C VAL A 7 27.20 0.72 -12.19
N SER A 8 26.70 1.90 -11.79
CA SER A 8 27.29 3.20 -12.06
C SER A 8 26.89 4.19 -10.96
N PRO A 9 27.45 5.41 -10.90
CA PRO A 9 27.01 6.41 -9.92
C PRO A 9 25.51 6.69 -9.93
N SER A 10 24.84 6.44 -11.04
CA SER A 10 23.41 6.69 -11.23
C SER A 10 22.54 5.44 -11.23
N VAL A 11 23.11 4.23 -11.28
CA VAL A 11 22.35 2.98 -11.48
C VAL A 11 22.70 1.97 -10.41
N GLN A 12 21.69 1.49 -9.68
CA GLN A 12 21.83 0.46 -8.66
C GLN A 12 20.85 -0.69 -8.93
N LEU A 13 21.33 -1.90 -8.77
CA LEU A 13 20.54 -3.13 -8.74
C LEU A 13 20.45 -3.64 -7.31
N LYS A 14 19.28 -4.11 -6.91
CA LYS A 14 19.07 -4.79 -5.63
C LYS A 14 18.29 -6.07 -5.84
N CYS A 15 18.57 -7.08 -5.03
CA CYS A 15 17.73 -8.27 -4.89
C CYS A 15 17.75 -8.78 -3.46
N GLY A 16 16.67 -9.37 -3.01
CA GLY A 16 16.58 -9.87 -1.65
C GLY A 16 15.16 -10.07 -1.18
N GLN A 17 14.98 -9.94 0.12
CA GLN A 17 13.68 -10.02 0.78
C GLN A 17 13.63 -8.99 1.91
N GLU A 18 12.78 -7.98 1.73
CA GLU A 18 12.56 -6.91 2.71
C GLU A 18 11.18 -6.27 2.53
N PRO A 19 10.68 -5.55 3.55
CA PRO A 19 9.54 -4.67 3.37
C PRO A 19 9.96 -3.42 2.60
N HIS A 20 9.03 -2.87 1.82
CA HIS A 20 9.24 -1.65 1.06
C HIS A 20 8.39 -0.51 1.61
N HIS A 21 8.87 0.72 1.47
CA HIS A 21 8.09 1.90 1.76
C HIS A 21 8.25 2.88 0.61
N TRP A 22 7.19 3.03 -0.19
CA TRP A 22 7.15 3.92 -1.34
C TRP A 22 6.05 4.95 -1.15
N GLY A 23 6.36 6.18 -1.51
CA GLY A 23 5.49 7.31 -1.32
C GLY A 23 5.72 8.03 0.00
N GLN A 24 4.78 8.87 0.36
CA GLN A 24 4.84 9.74 1.53
C GLN A 24 4.06 9.14 2.71
N GLY A 25 4.23 9.75 3.88
CA GLY A 25 3.45 9.40 5.05
C GLY A 25 4.14 8.45 6.03
N TRP A 26 3.53 8.33 7.17
CA TRP A 26 3.94 7.36 8.18
C TRP A 26 3.53 5.94 7.77
N ARG A 27 2.35 5.84 7.18
CA ARG A 27 1.81 4.66 6.50
C ARG A 27 1.52 5.01 5.06
N SER A 28 2.08 4.25 4.13
CA SER A 28 1.92 4.56 2.71
C SER A 28 0.69 3.88 2.11
N LEU A 29 0.04 4.56 1.18
CA LEU A 29 -1.04 4.01 0.36
C LEU A 29 -0.52 3.21 -0.86
N TRP A 30 0.78 3.20 -1.13
CA TRP A 30 1.38 2.46 -2.25
C TRP A 30 2.01 1.16 -1.78
N MET A 31 3.11 1.27 -1.04
CA MET A 31 3.78 0.15 -0.36
C MET A 31 4.22 0.62 1.01
N ASP A 32 3.92 -0.16 2.05
CA ASP A 32 4.22 0.21 3.42
C ASP A 32 5.25 -0.73 4.08
N ARG A 33 6.11 -0.15 4.89
CA ARG A 33 7.16 -0.86 5.64
C ARG A 33 6.64 -1.88 6.64
N GLN A 34 5.36 -1.82 7.01
CA GLN A 34 4.73 -2.77 7.91
C GLN A 34 4.24 -4.03 7.18
N ALA A 35 4.24 -4.01 5.83
CA ALA A 35 3.96 -5.19 5.04
C ALA A 35 5.00 -6.30 5.29
N SER A 36 4.60 -7.53 5.09
CA SER A 36 5.51 -8.68 5.19
C SER A 36 6.67 -8.54 4.20
N PRO A 37 7.89 -8.98 4.57
CA PRO A 37 9.05 -8.93 3.68
C PRO A 37 8.78 -9.63 2.35
N LEU A 38 8.93 -8.90 1.24
CA LEU A 38 8.62 -9.31 -0.12
C LEU A 38 9.90 -9.73 -0.84
N PRO A 39 9.99 -10.94 -1.42
CA PRO A 39 11.13 -11.32 -2.27
C PRO A 39 11.08 -10.53 -3.57
N PHE A 40 12.18 -9.86 -3.92
CA PHE A 40 12.22 -8.91 -5.02
C PHE A 40 13.56 -8.84 -5.76
N ALA A 41 13.49 -8.30 -6.97
CA ALA A 41 14.62 -7.68 -7.68
C ALA A 41 14.20 -6.26 -8.09
N SER A 42 15.11 -5.30 -8.02
CA SER A 42 14.82 -3.91 -8.37
C SER A 42 15.99 -3.23 -9.08
N LEU A 43 15.62 -2.30 -9.94
CA LEU A 43 16.50 -1.35 -10.61
C LEU A 43 16.16 0.05 -10.08
N GLN A 44 17.18 0.79 -9.64
CA GLN A 44 17.06 2.19 -9.26
C GLN A 44 17.98 3.04 -10.12
N VAL A 45 17.43 4.09 -10.72
CA VAL A 45 18.16 5.06 -11.54
C VAL A 45 18.02 6.44 -10.92
N ARG A 46 19.12 7.07 -10.56
CA ARG A 46 19.17 8.42 -9.98
C ARG A 46 19.86 9.39 -10.95
N LEU A 47 19.10 10.38 -11.39
CA LEU A 47 19.56 11.51 -12.15
C LEU A 47 19.46 12.76 -11.26
N LYS A 48 20.02 13.90 -11.71
CA LYS A 48 20.08 15.13 -10.86
C LYS A 48 18.78 15.48 -10.11
N ARG A 49 17.63 15.36 -10.77
CA ARG A 49 16.32 15.77 -10.23
C ARG A 49 15.26 14.67 -10.38
N LEU A 50 15.65 13.52 -10.88
CA LEU A 50 14.73 12.41 -11.13
C LEU A 50 15.30 11.15 -10.49
N GLU A 51 14.46 10.45 -9.75
CA GLU A 51 14.71 9.08 -9.30
C GLU A 51 13.64 8.17 -9.90
N TYR A 52 14.08 7.11 -10.53
CA TYR A 52 13.23 6.06 -11.04
C TYR A 52 13.56 4.76 -10.32
N THR A 53 12.53 4.10 -9.82
CA THR A 53 12.65 2.76 -9.22
C THR A 53 11.69 1.82 -9.92
N HIS A 54 12.21 0.68 -10.35
CA HIS A 54 11.42 -0.45 -10.85
C HIS A 54 11.68 -1.67 -9.97
N LEU A 55 10.62 -2.41 -9.64
CA LEU A 55 10.66 -3.58 -8.78
C LEU A 55 9.82 -4.68 -9.39
N ILE A 56 10.39 -5.88 -9.44
CA ILE A 56 9.68 -7.13 -9.73
C ILE A 56 9.74 -7.99 -8.49
N ALA A 57 8.61 -8.57 -8.14
CA ALA A 57 8.48 -9.37 -6.93
C ALA A 57 7.49 -10.51 -7.11
N ARG A 58 7.43 -11.38 -6.11
CA ARG A 58 6.46 -12.46 -6.04
C ARG A 58 5.73 -12.43 -4.72
N THR A 59 4.42 -12.31 -4.81
CA THR A 59 3.54 -12.45 -3.65
C THR A 59 3.30 -13.92 -3.30
N GLN A 60 2.92 -14.17 -2.07
CA GLN A 60 2.54 -15.50 -1.57
C GLN A 60 1.38 -15.36 -0.60
N HIS A 61 0.44 -16.28 -0.67
CA HIS A 61 -0.69 -16.38 0.24
C HIS A 61 -0.83 -17.81 0.75
N LEU A 62 -1.32 -17.95 1.98
CA LEU A 62 -1.56 -19.23 2.62
C LEU A 62 -3.08 -19.44 2.76
N GLY A 63 -3.57 -20.60 2.37
CA GLY A 63 -4.97 -20.96 2.55
C GLY A 63 -5.97 -20.17 1.68
N VAL A 64 -5.51 -19.40 0.68
CA VAL A 64 -6.37 -18.64 -0.20
C VAL A 64 -6.79 -19.47 -1.40
N GLY A 65 -8.10 -19.61 -1.59
CA GLY A 65 -8.73 -20.43 -2.64
C GLY A 65 -8.85 -21.91 -2.30
N SER A 66 -9.69 -22.62 -3.05
CA SER A 66 -9.86 -24.07 -2.87
C SER A 66 -8.52 -24.77 -3.02
N PRO A 67 -8.14 -25.66 -2.09
CA PRO A 67 -6.97 -26.48 -2.30
C PRO A 67 -7.17 -27.32 -3.57
N PRO A 68 -6.14 -27.46 -4.43
CA PRO A 68 -6.23 -28.43 -5.51
C PRO A 68 -6.54 -29.80 -4.89
N ALA A 69 -7.45 -30.56 -5.52
CA ALA A 69 -7.69 -31.94 -5.14
C ALA A 69 -6.37 -32.70 -5.25
N ILE A 70 -5.71 -32.93 -4.13
CA ILE A 70 -4.54 -33.79 -4.08
C ILE A 70 -5.06 -35.24 -4.06
N PRO A 71 -4.63 -36.09 -4.97
CA PRO A 71 -4.89 -37.51 -4.83
C PRO A 71 -4.27 -37.95 -3.50
N THR A 72 -5.10 -38.23 -2.52
CA THR A 72 -4.66 -38.68 -1.22
C THR A 72 -4.30 -40.15 -1.34
N ASN A 73 -3.04 -40.45 -1.59
CA ASN A 73 -2.49 -41.81 -1.41
C ASN A 73 -2.41 -42.15 0.09
N GLY A 74 -3.46 -41.82 0.85
CA GLY A 74 -3.61 -42.24 2.25
C GLY A 74 -2.66 -41.60 3.26
N ARG A 75 -1.86 -40.60 2.88
CA ARG A 75 -0.98 -39.87 3.79
C ARG A 75 -1.35 -38.37 3.81
N ASN A 76 -2.24 -38.01 4.71
CA ASN A 76 -2.54 -36.64 5.02
C ASN A 76 -1.34 -36.04 5.77
N HIS A 77 -0.53 -35.25 5.11
CA HIS A 77 0.38 -34.34 5.78
C HIS A 77 -0.35 -33.03 6.06
N PRO A 78 -0.64 -32.67 7.33
CA PRO A 78 -1.17 -31.35 7.69
C PRO A 78 -0.14 -30.30 7.25
N GLY A 79 -0.55 -29.32 6.47
CA GLY A 79 0.33 -28.28 5.95
C GLY A 79 0.90 -28.55 4.57
N SER A 80 0.21 -29.32 3.76
CA SER A 80 0.63 -29.61 2.40
C SER A 80 0.87 -28.34 1.59
N TYR A 81 1.88 -28.37 0.77
CA TYR A 81 2.34 -27.29 -0.14
C TYR A 81 1.28 -26.80 -1.13
N ALA A 82 0.16 -27.48 -1.22
CA ALA A 82 -0.96 -27.22 -2.12
C ALA A 82 -1.72 -25.90 -1.82
N THR A 83 -1.56 -25.35 -0.64
CA THR A 83 -2.28 -24.14 -0.22
C THR A 83 -1.49 -22.85 -0.40
N ARG A 84 -0.29 -22.92 -0.94
CA ARG A 84 0.50 -21.72 -1.25
C ARG A 84 0.20 -21.24 -2.65
N ARG A 85 -0.47 -20.11 -2.76
CA ARG A 85 -0.71 -19.42 -4.02
C ARG A 85 0.06 -18.13 -4.05
N GLY A 86 0.39 -17.65 -5.23
CA GLY A 86 1.10 -16.40 -5.40
C GLY A 86 0.91 -15.83 -6.79
N ALA A 87 1.07 -14.53 -6.87
CA ALA A 87 1.08 -13.79 -8.12
C ALA A 87 2.48 -13.19 -8.35
N TRP A 88 2.79 -12.91 -9.58
CA TRP A 88 3.87 -11.98 -9.90
C TRP A 88 3.36 -10.56 -9.70
N MET A 89 4.27 -9.66 -9.38
CA MET A 89 3.99 -8.24 -9.35
C MET A 89 5.17 -7.46 -9.93
N ALA A 90 4.84 -6.36 -10.58
CA ALA A 90 5.78 -5.31 -10.93
C ALA A 90 5.27 -3.98 -10.38
N ALA A 91 6.18 -3.15 -9.93
CA ALA A 91 5.86 -1.81 -9.48
C ALA A 91 6.96 -0.85 -9.91
N HIS A 92 6.58 0.39 -10.21
CA HIS A 92 7.54 1.45 -10.47
C HIS A 92 7.08 2.80 -9.93
N ALA A 93 8.06 3.61 -9.60
CA ALA A 93 7.84 4.99 -9.20
C ALA A 93 8.84 5.90 -9.90
N VAL A 94 8.37 7.07 -10.27
CA VAL A 94 9.18 8.19 -10.77
C VAL A 94 9.01 9.34 -9.81
N GLU A 95 10.10 9.77 -9.19
CA GLU A 95 10.12 10.95 -8.33
C GLU A 95 10.89 12.08 -9.02
N VAL A 96 10.35 13.28 -8.97
CA VAL A 96 10.92 14.46 -9.63
C VAL A 96 10.98 15.65 -8.67
N GLU A 97 12.15 16.28 -8.58
CA GLU A 97 12.30 17.57 -7.92
C GLU A 97 11.89 18.70 -8.87
N LEU A 98 10.72 19.28 -8.60
CA LEU A 98 10.12 20.35 -9.43
C LEU A 98 10.71 21.73 -9.14
N GLY A 99 11.55 21.86 -8.12
CA GLY A 99 12.14 23.11 -7.68
C GLY A 99 11.28 23.89 -6.68
N ARG A 100 11.83 24.94 -6.07
CA ARG A 100 11.18 25.78 -5.05
C ARG A 100 10.58 25.01 -3.88
N GLY A 101 11.18 23.85 -3.53
CA GLY A 101 10.70 22.98 -2.46
C GLY A 101 9.61 21.99 -2.85
N TRP A 102 9.19 21.97 -4.11
CA TRP A 102 8.23 21.01 -4.63
C TRP A 102 8.91 19.71 -5.10
N LYS A 103 8.29 18.60 -4.76
CA LYS A 103 8.58 17.26 -5.30
C LYS A 103 7.29 16.58 -5.68
N GLY A 104 7.30 15.90 -6.82
CA GLY A 104 6.18 15.08 -7.27
C GLY A 104 6.64 13.66 -7.52
N ALA A 105 5.73 12.68 -7.39
CA ALA A 105 5.98 11.33 -7.83
C ALA A 105 4.75 10.72 -8.49
N LEU A 106 5.01 9.80 -9.42
CA LEU A 106 4.02 8.93 -10.04
C LEU A 106 4.36 7.48 -9.70
N PHE A 107 3.33 6.70 -9.45
CA PHE A 107 3.41 5.29 -9.11
C PHE A 107 2.55 4.47 -10.06
N GLY A 108 3.04 3.31 -10.44
CA GLY A 108 2.28 2.29 -11.15
C GLY A 108 2.64 0.91 -10.61
N ALA A 109 1.66 0.03 -10.54
CA ALA A 109 1.88 -1.36 -10.15
C ALA A 109 0.90 -2.27 -10.86
N VAL A 110 1.28 -3.52 -11.04
CA VAL A 110 0.44 -4.57 -11.59
C VAL A 110 0.71 -5.89 -10.90
N THR A 111 -0.35 -6.67 -10.67
CA THR A 111 -0.24 -8.06 -10.20
C THR A 111 -0.90 -8.99 -11.21
N TRP A 112 -0.24 -10.10 -11.54
CA TRP A 112 -0.75 -11.09 -12.50
C TRP A 112 -0.52 -12.50 -12.02
N LEU A 113 -1.43 -13.40 -12.44
CA LEU A 113 -1.37 -14.81 -12.06
C LEU A 113 -0.25 -15.55 -12.80
N ASN A 114 0.38 -16.46 -12.08
CA ASN A 114 1.34 -17.40 -12.66
C ASN A 114 0.66 -18.43 -13.58
N ASN A 115 -0.60 -18.75 -13.33
CA ASN A 115 -1.41 -19.65 -14.14
C ASN A 115 -2.72 -18.93 -14.49
N ASP A 116 -2.96 -18.71 -15.76
CA ASP A 116 -4.17 -18.10 -16.27
C ASP A 116 -4.66 -18.90 -17.48
N SER A 117 -5.97 -19.17 -17.56
CA SER A 117 -6.77 -19.68 -18.69
C SER A 117 -6.01 -20.39 -19.81
N GLY A 118 -5.24 -21.46 -19.50
CA GLY A 118 -4.49 -22.25 -20.47
C GLY A 118 -2.98 -21.99 -20.54
N TYR A 119 -2.48 -21.02 -19.80
CA TYR A 119 -1.04 -20.78 -19.64
C TYR A 119 -0.56 -21.21 -18.26
N THR A 120 0.34 -22.17 -18.20
CA THR A 120 1.04 -22.57 -16.97
C THR A 120 2.38 -21.87 -16.90
N HIS A 121 2.77 -21.40 -15.70
CA HIS A 121 4.04 -20.72 -15.44
C HIS A 121 4.26 -19.42 -16.22
N ARG A 122 3.19 -18.63 -16.42
CA ARG A 122 3.23 -17.36 -17.12
C ARG A 122 4.09 -16.35 -16.36
N PHE A 123 5.15 -15.91 -16.99
CA PHE A 123 5.87 -14.70 -16.63
C PHE A 123 5.70 -13.68 -17.76
N GLU A 124 5.04 -12.55 -17.46
CA GLU A 124 4.81 -11.52 -18.45
C GLU A 124 6.02 -10.58 -18.55
N ALA A 125 6.84 -10.81 -19.57
CA ALA A 125 8.06 -10.03 -19.76
C ALA A 125 7.80 -8.54 -20.02
N ALA A 126 6.64 -8.20 -20.57
CA ALA A 126 6.27 -6.81 -20.80
C ALA A 126 6.16 -6.00 -19.50
N TYR A 127 5.72 -6.63 -18.42
CA TYR A 127 5.67 -5.99 -17.09
C TYR A 127 7.05 -5.92 -16.41
N ALA A 128 8.00 -6.71 -16.88
CA ALA A 128 9.37 -6.67 -16.38
C ALA A 128 10.20 -5.53 -16.97
N LEU A 129 9.71 -4.90 -18.04
CA LEU A 129 10.39 -3.79 -18.68
C LEU A 129 10.19 -2.50 -17.85
N PRO A 130 11.23 -1.66 -17.73
CA PRO A 130 11.17 -0.43 -16.93
C PRO A 130 10.42 0.70 -17.65
N PHE A 131 9.15 0.51 -18.00
CA PHE A 131 8.28 1.52 -18.58
C PHE A 131 7.25 2.01 -17.59
N ILE A 132 6.83 3.27 -17.73
CA ILE A 132 6.04 4.01 -16.73
C ILE A 132 4.55 3.68 -16.77
N SER A 133 4.04 2.93 -17.73
CA SER A 133 2.59 2.72 -17.84
C SER A 133 2.23 1.24 -18.01
N PHE A 134 1.67 0.63 -16.98
CA PHE A 134 1.17 -0.74 -17.05
C PHE A 134 -0.22 -0.85 -17.70
N ARG A 135 -1.07 0.18 -17.59
CA ARG A 135 -2.43 0.15 -18.16
C ARG A 135 -2.49 -0.13 -19.67
N PRO A 136 -1.72 0.54 -20.54
CA PRO A 136 -1.69 0.19 -21.94
C PRO A 136 -1.17 -1.24 -22.22
N THR A 137 -0.23 -1.70 -21.40
CA THR A 137 0.30 -3.07 -21.51
C THR A 137 -0.73 -4.09 -21.08
N GLU A 138 -1.47 -3.85 -20.00
CA GLU A 138 -2.60 -4.68 -19.53
C GLU A 138 -3.65 -4.86 -20.65
N TYR A 139 -4.08 -3.76 -21.28
CA TYR A 139 -5.01 -3.82 -22.42
C TYR A 139 -4.45 -4.59 -23.62
N ALA A 140 -3.16 -4.44 -23.90
CA ALA A 140 -2.52 -5.13 -25.01
C ALA A 140 -2.34 -6.63 -24.76
N VAL A 141 -2.10 -7.02 -23.51
CA VAL A 141 -1.97 -8.42 -23.08
C VAL A 141 -3.33 -9.10 -23.00
N GLY A 142 -4.40 -8.33 -22.75
CA GLY A 142 -5.78 -8.83 -22.73
C GLY A 142 -6.08 -9.78 -21.57
N SER A 143 -5.31 -9.71 -20.49
CA SER A 143 -5.54 -10.46 -19.24
C SER A 143 -6.23 -9.58 -18.20
N ALA A 144 -7.01 -10.19 -17.33
CA ALA A 144 -7.65 -9.53 -16.20
C ALA A 144 -6.65 -9.34 -15.04
N ASP A 145 -5.59 -8.59 -15.29
CA ASP A 145 -4.54 -8.31 -14.30
C ASP A 145 -4.98 -7.12 -13.42
N ASN A 146 -4.53 -7.09 -12.18
CA ASN A 146 -4.88 -5.99 -11.26
C ASN A 146 -3.82 -4.90 -11.35
N ALA A 147 -4.19 -3.71 -11.80
CA ALA A 147 -3.28 -2.58 -11.97
C ALA A 147 -3.67 -1.40 -11.08
N LEU A 148 -2.68 -0.86 -10.35
CA LEU A 148 -2.82 0.32 -9.52
C LEU A 148 -2.01 1.49 -10.09
N MET A 149 -2.53 2.69 -9.87
CA MET A 149 -1.83 3.94 -10.18
C MET A 149 -1.82 4.86 -8.95
N GLY A 150 -0.86 5.75 -8.88
CA GLY A 150 -0.81 6.72 -7.80
C GLY A 150 -0.01 7.96 -8.17
N ALA A 151 -0.25 9.02 -7.40
CA ALA A 151 0.54 10.23 -7.46
C ALA A 151 0.80 10.76 -6.06
N SER A 152 1.91 11.44 -5.88
CA SER A 152 2.19 12.17 -4.65
C SER A 152 2.78 13.55 -4.97
N LEU A 153 2.52 14.47 -4.06
CA LEU A 153 3.05 15.81 -4.13
C LEU A 153 3.50 16.24 -2.74
N SER A 154 4.69 16.81 -2.64
CA SER A 154 5.16 17.42 -1.41
C SER A 154 5.71 18.82 -1.66
N TRP A 155 5.59 19.67 -0.65
CA TRP A 155 6.06 21.04 -0.69
C TRP A 155 6.69 21.43 0.64
N ALA A 156 7.95 21.83 0.56
CA ALA A 156 8.72 22.37 1.68
C ALA A 156 9.01 23.85 1.43
N PRO A 157 8.09 24.77 1.81
CA PRO A 157 8.31 26.20 1.67
C PRO A 157 9.48 26.65 2.54
N ARG A 158 10.17 27.69 2.08
CA ARG A 158 11.20 28.36 2.86
C ARG A 158 10.59 29.62 3.48
N TRP A 159 10.10 29.50 4.70
CA TRP A 159 9.55 30.62 5.47
C TRP A 159 10.41 30.85 6.70
N ALA A 160 11.19 31.96 6.65
CA ALA A 160 12.10 32.32 7.74
C ALA A 160 12.93 31.13 8.24
N ASP A 161 12.98 30.93 9.54
CA ASP A 161 13.70 29.82 10.19
C ASP A 161 12.83 28.58 10.43
N GLU A 162 11.54 28.67 10.17
CA GLU A 162 10.61 27.56 10.33
C GLU A 162 10.69 26.56 9.17
N ARG A 163 10.54 25.29 9.48
CA ARG A 163 10.53 24.22 8.49
C ARG A 163 9.15 23.58 8.44
N LEU A 164 8.45 23.89 7.38
CA LEU A 164 7.18 23.26 7.04
C LEU A 164 7.38 22.24 5.93
N LEU A 165 6.65 21.14 5.99
CA LEU A 165 6.50 20.19 4.91
C LEU A 165 5.03 19.80 4.82
N PHE A 166 4.45 20.04 3.66
CA PHE A 166 3.15 19.50 3.26
C PHE A 166 3.40 18.32 2.35
N TYR A 167 2.62 17.26 2.50
CA TYR A 167 2.68 16.15 1.56
C TYR A 167 1.32 15.49 1.40
N SER A 168 1.12 14.92 0.23
CA SER A 168 -0.09 14.19 -0.10
C SER A 168 0.25 12.98 -0.98
N GLN A 169 -0.63 11.99 -0.95
CA GLN A 169 -0.54 10.79 -1.75
C GLN A 169 -1.94 10.35 -2.15
N ILE A 170 -2.09 9.89 -3.37
CA ILE A 170 -3.30 9.22 -3.85
C ILE A 170 -2.93 7.87 -4.43
N VAL A 171 -3.88 6.94 -4.36
CA VAL A 171 -3.87 5.66 -5.07
C VAL A 171 -5.20 5.47 -5.75
N LEU A 172 -5.16 4.96 -6.98
CA LEU A 172 -6.31 4.59 -7.79
C LEU A 172 -6.12 3.12 -8.16
N ASP A 173 -7.10 2.30 -7.83
CA ASP A 173 -7.15 0.90 -8.23
C ASP A 173 -8.01 0.77 -9.49
N GLU A 174 -9.27 1.13 -9.42
CA GLU A 174 -10.15 1.27 -10.57
C GLU A 174 -10.83 2.64 -10.53
N LEU A 175 -10.99 3.27 -11.69
CA LEU A 175 -11.61 4.59 -11.78
C LEU A 175 -12.39 4.72 -13.09
N VAL A 176 -13.69 4.93 -12.97
CA VAL A 176 -14.59 5.23 -14.09
C VAL A 176 -15.05 6.68 -13.96
N VAL A 177 -14.50 7.57 -14.78
CA VAL A 177 -14.74 9.02 -14.69
C VAL A 177 -16.19 9.41 -14.90
N SER A 178 -16.91 8.68 -15.75
CA SER A 178 -18.36 8.91 -15.96
C SER A 178 -19.15 8.73 -14.66
N GLU A 179 -18.81 7.71 -13.89
CA GLU A 179 -19.48 7.40 -12.61
C GLU A 179 -19.13 8.39 -11.50
N ILE A 180 -17.96 9.05 -11.58
CA ILE A 180 -17.67 10.17 -10.68
C ILE A 180 -18.54 11.36 -11.00
N ARG A 181 -18.80 11.61 -12.30
CA ARG A 181 -19.60 12.76 -12.75
C ARG A 181 -21.09 12.59 -12.48
N SER A 182 -21.58 11.35 -12.48
CA SER A 182 -22.98 11.06 -12.14
C SER A 182 -23.26 11.33 -10.67
N GLY A 183 -22.26 11.19 -9.79
CA GLY A 183 -22.41 11.33 -8.35
C GLY A 183 -23.08 10.12 -7.69
N ASP A 184 -23.27 9.01 -8.38
CA ASP A 184 -24.00 7.83 -7.91
C ASP A 184 -23.19 6.94 -6.95
N GLY A 185 -21.98 7.40 -6.55
CA GLY A 185 -21.15 6.67 -5.60
C GLY A 185 -20.66 5.30 -6.06
N TRP A 186 -20.49 5.09 -7.38
CA TRP A 186 -20.14 3.79 -7.97
C TRP A 186 -19.05 3.04 -7.21
N TRP A 187 -19.38 1.84 -6.75
CA TRP A 187 -18.53 1.03 -5.86
C TRP A 187 -17.12 0.75 -6.44
N ALA A 188 -17.04 0.54 -7.78
CA ALA A 188 -15.78 0.23 -8.44
C ALA A 188 -14.85 1.44 -8.64
N ASN A 189 -15.27 2.64 -8.27
CA ASN A 189 -14.36 3.77 -8.11
C ASN A 189 -13.55 3.60 -6.82
N LYS A 190 -12.53 2.77 -6.88
CA LYS A 190 -11.67 2.37 -5.77
C LYS A 190 -10.45 3.30 -5.70
N TRP A 191 -10.34 4.03 -4.61
CA TRP A 191 -9.26 4.98 -4.39
C TRP A 191 -8.93 5.19 -2.91
N GLY A 192 -7.74 5.70 -2.65
CA GLY A 192 -7.31 6.17 -1.34
C GLY A 192 -6.58 7.50 -1.45
N ALA A 193 -6.67 8.31 -0.41
CA ALA A 193 -5.98 9.59 -0.30
C ALA A 193 -5.36 9.76 1.09
N LEU A 194 -4.22 10.44 1.12
CA LEU A 194 -3.48 10.79 2.33
C LEU A 194 -3.00 12.23 2.20
N GLY A 195 -3.06 12.98 3.30
CA GLY A 195 -2.52 14.32 3.38
C GLY A 195 -1.94 14.62 4.75
N ALA A 196 -0.91 15.45 4.80
CA ALA A 196 -0.23 15.78 6.04
C ALA A 196 0.47 17.12 6.02
N ILE A 197 0.67 17.64 7.24
CA ILE A 197 1.53 18.75 7.54
C ILE A 197 2.54 18.37 8.62
N GLN A 198 3.79 18.73 8.40
CA GLN A 198 4.85 18.63 9.39
C GLN A 198 5.42 20.01 9.64
N TRP A 199 5.60 20.33 10.91
CA TRP A 199 6.29 21.53 11.36
C TRP A 199 7.49 21.15 12.22
N ILE A 200 8.60 21.87 12.02
CA ILE A 200 9.80 21.76 12.85
C ILE A 200 10.16 23.19 13.28
N SER A 201 10.28 23.38 14.59
CA SER A 201 10.65 24.69 15.17
C SER A 201 12.02 25.18 14.68
N PRO A 202 12.28 26.49 14.67
CA PRO A 202 13.56 27.07 14.27
C PRO A 202 14.76 26.46 15.02
N ASN A 203 14.63 26.30 16.32
CA ASN A 203 15.65 25.68 17.18
C ASN A 203 15.72 24.13 17.07
N ARG A 204 14.88 23.51 16.20
CA ARG A 204 14.79 22.07 15.98
C ARG A 204 14.46 21.24 17.23
N MET A 205 14.01 21.87 18.30
CA MET A 205 13.61 21.17 19.52
C MET A 205 12.26 20.46 19.34
N TRP A 206 11.35 21.06 18.59
CA TRP A 206 10.01 20.55 18.38
C TRP A 206 9.81 20.06 16.94
N ARG A 207 9.14 18.92 16.81
CA ARG A 207 8.58 18.42 15.57
C ARG A 207 7.15 17.99 15.82
N LEU A 208 6.22 18.55 15.04
CA LEU A 208 4.81 18.18 15.05
C LEU A 208 4.44 17.64 13.67
N VAL A 209 3.61 16.61 13.64
CA VAL A 209 3.05 16.02 12.41
C VAL A 209 1.57 15.78 12.63
N ALA A 210 0.74 16.28 11.72
CA ALA A 210 -0.67 15.91 11.59
C ALA A 210 -0.85 15.24 10.23
N GLU A 211 -1.40 14.05 10.21
CA GLU A 211 -1.62 13.24 9.00
C GLU A 211 -3.03 12.68 9.02
N GLY A 212 -3.71 12.67 7.88
CA GLY A 212 -4.98 12.03 7.69
C GLY A 212 -4.94 11.13 6.46
N ALA A 213 -5.60 9.99 6.50
CA ALA A 213 -5.75 9.06 5.40
C ALA A 213 -7.18 8.54 5.32
N ALA A 214 -7.63 8.28 4.10
CA ALA A 214 -8.92 7.68 3.83
C ALA A 214 -8.80 6.74 2.63
N VAL A 215 -9.35 5.54 2.75
CA VAL A 215 -9.32 4.53 1.69
C VAL A 215 -10.72 3.94 1.54
N ARG A 216 -11.21 3.96 0.30
CA ARG A 216 -12.54 3.43 -0.01
C ARG A 216 -12.59 1.90 0.14
N PRO A 217 -13.80 1.36 0.35
CA PRO A 217 -14.04 -0.08 0.32
C PRO A 217 -13.50 -0.73 -0.96
N PHE A 218 -13.03 -1.96 -0.84
CA PHE A 218 -12.51 -2.79 -1.95
C PHE A 218 -11.28 -2.23 -2.69
N THR A 219 -10.76 -1.07 -2.30
CA THR A 219 -9.46 -0.60 -2.80
C THR A 219 -8.40 -1.67 -2.50
N TYR A 220 -7.57 -2.00 -3.48
CA TYR A 220 -6.59 -3.08 -3.45
C TYR A 220 -7.14 -4.50 -3.65
N SER A 221 -8.47 -4.70 -3.62
CA SER A 221 -9.09 -5.99 -3.86
C SER A 221 -9.30 -6.26 -5.35
N HIS A 222 -9.21 -7.53 -5.75
CA HIS A 222 -9.48 -7.97 -7.11
C HIS A 222 -10.46 -9.16 -7.13
N ALA A 223 -11.01 -9.49 -8.30
CA ALA A 223 -11.87 -10.66 -8.50
C ALA A 223 -11.17 -11.94 -8.03
N SER A 224 -9.90 -12.09 -8.35
CA SER A 224 -9.03 -13.12 -7.80
C SER A 224 -8.26 -12.55 -6.60
N ASN A 225 -8.53 -13.06 -5.40
CA ASN A 225 -7.84 -12.63 -4.18
C ASN A 225 -6.32 -12.75 -4.26
N VAL A 226 -5.79 -13.66 -5.08
CA VAL A 226 -4.35 -13.82 -5.29
C VAL A 226 -3.75 -12.65 -6.06
N GLN A 227 -4.57 -11.92 -6.84
CA GLN A 227 -4.17 -10.71 -7.57
C GLN A 227 -4.40 -9.42 -6.79
N SER A 228 -5.03 -9.48 -5.63
CA SER A 228 -5.14 -8.34 -4.73
C SER A 228 -3.77 -7.82 -4.30
N TRP A 229 -3.70 -6.54 -3.93
CA TRP A 229 -2.44 -5.88 -3.52
C TRP A 229 -2.03 -6.32 -2.10
N THR A 230 -1.71 -7.61 -1.97
CA THR A 230 -1.46 -8.29 -0.69
C THR A 230 -0.27 -9.24 -0.77
N HIS A 231 0.33 -9.56 0.39
CA HIS A 231 1.39 -10.54 0.54
C HIS A 231 1.32 -11.20 1.91
N ARG A 232 1.45 -12.53 1.97
CA ARG A 232 1.35 -13.32 3.21
C ARG A 232 0.10 -12.98 4.03
N ASN A 233 -1.02 -12.92 3.33
CA ASN A 233 -2.34 -12.62 3.88
C ASN A 233 -2.46 -11.25 4.57
N GLY A 234 -1.64 -10.28 4.18
CA GLY A 234 -1.73 -8.91 4.65
C GLY A 234 -1.57 -7.90 3.51
N PRO A 235 -2.06 -6.67 3.67
CA PRO A 235 -1.94 -5.62 2.67
C PRO A 235 -0.48 -5.24 2.42
N LEU A 236 -0.14 -4.92 1.17
CA LEU A 236 1.17 -4.35 0.81
C LEU A 236 1.22 -2.84 1.04
N ALA A 237 0.06 -2.19 1.04
CA ALA A 237 -0.13 -0.77 1.32
C ALA A 237 -0.40 -0.52 2.82
N HIS A 238 -1.31 0.40 3.12
CA HIS A 238 -1.67 0.76 4.49
C HIS A 238 -2.10 -0.48 5.30
N PRO A 239 -1.61 -0.65 6.54
CA PRO A 239 -1.88 -1.87 7.33
C PRO A 239 -3.36 -2.12 7.65
N ALA A 240 -4.19 -1.08 7.63
CA ALA A 240 -5.64 -1.22 7.78
C ALA A 240 -6.33 -1.79 6.52
N GLY A 241 -5.61 -1.95 5.40
CA GLY A 241 -6.21 -2.37 4.14
C GLY A 241 -7.07 -1.28 3.53
N SER A 242 -8.37 -1.45 3.52
CA SER A 242 -9.35 -0.53 2.94
C SER A 242 -10.54 -0.27 3.84
N ASN A 243 -11.51 0.52 3.35
CA ASN A 243 -12.73 0.91 4.07
C ASN A 243 -12.44 1.57 5.42
N PHE A 244 -11.58 2.59 5.46
CA PHE A 244 -11.22 3.29 6.68
C PHE A 244 -10.98 4.79 6.49
N ILE A 245 -11.07 5.51 7.62
CA ILE A 245 -10.56 6.88 7.79
C ILE A 245 -9.63 6.86 9.00
N GLU A 246 -8.44 7.42 8.86
CA GLU A 246 -7.44 7.54 9.92
C GLU A 246 -7.00 8.99 10.10
N GLY A 247 -6.88 9.43 11.35
CA GLY A 247 -6.23 10.67 11.75
C GLY A 247 -5.07 10.37 12.71
N ARG A 248 -3.95 11.06 12.51
CA ARG A 248 -2.76 10.87 13.34
C ARG A 248 -2.15 12.20 13.76
N LEU A 249 -1.80 12.30 15.02
CA LEU A 249 -0.98 13.38 15.57
C LEU A 249 0.28 12.80 16.17
N HIS A 250 1.40 13.44 15.93
CA HIS A 250 2.69 13.05 16.49
C HIS A 250 3.48 14.29 16.90
N MET A 251 3.96 14.30 18.13
CA MET A 251 4.83 15.33 18.70
C MET A 251 6.16 14.73 19.11
N GLN A 252 7.23 15.37 18.79
CA GLN A 252 8.55 15.06 19.31
C GLN A 252 9.18 16.33 19.87
N TRP A 253 9.71 16.22 21.09
CA TRP A 253 10.57 17.21 21.69
C TRP A 253 11.95 16.63 21.92
N LYS A 254 12.98 17.39 21.59
CA LYS A 254 14.39 17.01 21.81
C LYS A 254 15.16 18.19 22.37
N ARG A 255 15.85 17.99 23.47
CA ARG A 255 16.77 18.97 24.06
C ARG A 255 17.92 18.25 24.73
N ASN A 256 19.15 18.59 24.36
CA ASN A 256 20.35 17.90 24.81
C ASN A 256 20.18 16.38 24.58
N ASP A 257 20.35 15.59 25.63
CA ASP A 257 20.24 14.13 25.62
C ASP A 257 18.80 13.61 25.78
N TRP A 258 17.86 14.50 26.04
CA TRP A 258 16.46 14.14 26.24
C TRP A 258 15.68 14.15 24.91
N LYS A 259 14.88 13.12 24.73
CA LYS A 259 13.93 13.01 23.64
C LYS A 259 12.60 12.49 24.18
N VAL A 260 11.54 13.26 23.99
CA VAL A 260 10.16 12.90 24.32
C VAL A 260 9.37 12.76 23.03
N ARG A 261 8.62 11.70 22.89
CA ARG A 261 7.69 11.49 21.78
C ARG A 261 6.31 11.17 22.33
N LEU A 262 5.31 11.79 21.78
CA LEU A 262 3.90 11.54 22.07
C LEU A 262 3.16 11.38 20.74
N GLY A 263 2.19 10.51 20.70
CA GLY A 263 1.36 10.32 19.52
C GLY A 263 -0.03 9.83 19.84
N CYS A 264 -0.93 10.13 18.92
CA CYS A 264 -2.29 9.65 18.91
C CYS A 264 -2.63 9.21 17.49
N VAL A 265 -3.30 8.09 17.37
CA VAL A 265 -3.95 7.61 16.14
C VAL A 265 -5.39 7.35 16.46
N TRP A 266 -6.28 7.96 15.69
CA TRP A 266 -7.70 7.68 15.68
C TRP A 266 -8.07 7.08 14.32
N MET A 267 -8.87 6.02 14.31
CA MET A 267 -9.29 5.34 13.09
C MET A 267 -10.71 4.83 13.23
N GLN A 268 -11.50 5.03 12.19
CA GLN A 268 -12.75 4.33 11.95
C GLN A 268 -12.58 3.41 10.74
N GLN A 269 -13.06 2.17 10.86
CA GLN A 269 -12.99 1.18 9.81
C GLN A 269 -14.26 0.33 9.81
N GLY A 270 -14.87 0.14 8.63
CA GLY A 270 -15.87 -0.91 8.45
C GLY A 270 -15.18 -2.25 8.47
N MET A 271 -15.77 -3.23 9.16
CA MET A 271 -15.13 -4.53 9.39
C MET A 271 -15.85 -5.62 8.60
N ASP A 272 -15.07 -6.42 7.89
CA ASP A 272 -15.55 -7.69 7.38
C ASP A 272 -15.77 -8.68 8.52
N GLU A 273 -16.77 -9.56 8.41
CA GLU A 273 -16.93 -10.63 9.38
C GLU A 273 -15.69 -11.55 9.37
N PRO A 274 -15.22 -11.96 10.56
CA PRO A 274 -14.11 -12.89 10.66
C PRO A 274 -14.42 -14.18 9.91
N THR A 275 -13.62 -14.51 8.91
CA THR A 275 -13.78 -15.73 8.13
C THR A 275 -12.59 -16.67 8.36
N PRO A 276 -12.82 -17.97 8.61
CA PRO A 276 -11.74 -18.93 8.75
C PRO A 276 -10.82 -18.95 7.52
N LEU A 277 -9.54 -19.18 7.74
CA LEU A 277 -8.55 -19.23 6.67
C LEU A 277 -8.93 -20.28 5.62
N GLY A 278 -8.95 -19.91 4.35
CA GLY A 278 -9.31 -20.78 3.23
C GLY A 278 -10.80 -20.86 2.93
N VAL A 279 -11.64 -20.19 3.70
CA VAL A 279 -13.06 -20.03 3.43
C VAL A 279 -13.29 -18.71 2.72
N THR A 280 -14.08 -18.69 1.66
CA THR A 280 -14.51 -17.44 1.03
C THR A 280 -15.69 -16.89 1.81
N PRO A 281 -15.65 -15.65 2.29
CA PRO A 281 -16.80 -15.04 2.96
C PRO A 281 -17.99 -14.95 2.02
N ASN A 282 -19.19 -15.09 2.54
CA ASN A 282 -20.42 -14.94 1.74
C ASN A 282 -20.63 -13.49 1.30
N LEU A 283 -20.37 -12.56 2.21
CA LEU A 283 -20.45 -11.12 1.98
C LEU A 283 -19.27 -10.42 2.63
N THR A 284 -18.81 -9.34 2.01
CA THR A 284 -17.75 -8.49 2.56
C THR A 284 -18.06 -7.02 2.34
N VAL A 285 -17.55 -6.18 3.22
CA VAL A 285 -17.67 -4.72 3.14
C VAL A 285 -16.39 -4.06 2.62
N GLY A 286 -15.45 -4.88 2.16
CA GLY A 286 -14.23 -4.43 1.50
C GLY A 286 -13.21 -3.78 2.43
N ALA A 287 -13.11 -4.25 3.65
CA ALA A 287 -12.09 -3.83 4.60
C ALA A 287 -10.79 -4.60 4.39
N ASP A 288 -10.86 -5.92 4.23
CA ASP A 288 -9.71 -6.77 3.96
C ASP A 288 -9.48 -6.91 2.44
N PRO A 289 -8.37 -6.37 1.89
CA PRO A 289 -8.07 -6.51 0.46
C PRO A 289 -7.90 -7.95 -0.03
N LEU A 290 -7.71 -8.91 0.88
CA LEU A 290 -7.66 -10.32 0.55
C LEU A 290 -9.03 -10.88 0.18
N ASN A 291 -10.12 -10.23 0.57
CA ASN A 291 -11.47 -10.60 0.18
C ASN A 291 -11.79 -10.07 -1.22
N SER A 292 -12.34 -10.94 -2.07
CA SER A 292 -12.72 -10.57 -3.42
C SER A 292 -13.91 -9.60 -3.41
N TYR A 293 -13.91 -8.61 -4.28
CA TYR A 293 -15.07 -7.72 -4.47
C TYR A 293 -16.29 -8.45 -5.08
N ILE A 294 -16.14 -9.68 -5.56
CA ILE A 294 -17.26 -10.49 -6.05
C ILE A 294 -18.24 -10.81 -4.92
N THR A 295 -17.76 -10.88 -3.68
CA THR A 295 -18.57 -11.15 -2.48
C THR A 295 -19.22 -9.92 -1.86
N ARG A 296 -19.19 -8.76 -2.54
CA ARG A 296 -19.87 -7.55 -2.08
C ARG A 296 -21.39 -7.75 -2.02
N PRO A 297 -22.14 -7.03 -1.15
CA PRO A 297 -23.60 -7.02 -1.16
C PRO A 297 -24.17 -6.61 -2.52
N ALA A 298 -25.30 -7.18 -2.92
CA ALA A 298 -25.89 -6.95 -4.25
C ALA A 298 -26.42 -5.52 -4.44
N ASP A 299 -26.88 -4.91 -3.37
CA ASP A 299 -27.38 -3.54 -3.27
C ASP A 299 -26.27 -2.50 -3.06
N TYR A 300 -25.04 -2.97 -3.07
CA TYR A 300 -23.85 -2.19 -2.94
C TYR A 300 -23.50 -1.50 -4.25
N GLY A 301 -23.94 -0.31 -4.49
CA GLY A 301 -23.62 0.34 -5.75
C GLY A 301 -24.21 1.75 -5.86
N ILE A 302 -25.15 2.07 -5.04
CA ILE A 302 -25.91 3.31 -5.16
C ILE A 302 -25.67 4.23 -3.96
N ASP A 303 -25.69 3.72 -2.74
CA ASP A 303 -25.55 4.53 -1.51
C ASP A 303 -24.24 4.23 -0.82
N LEU A 304 -23.17 4.72 -1.39
CA LEU A 304 -21.90 4.57 -0.72
C LEU A 304 -21.70 5.61 0.35
N ILE A 305 -21.29 5.16 1.40
CA ILE A 305 -20.71 5.70 2.60
C ILE A 305 -20.05 7.05 2.44
N TRP A 306 -19.45 7.31 1.31
CA TRP A 306 -18.79 8.57 1.00
C TRP A 306 -19.77 9.63 0.48
N ASP A 307 -20.98 9.24 0.17
CA ASP A 307 -22.01 10.15 -0.37
C ASP A 307 -22.93 10.72 0.71
N GLY A 308 -22.84 10.29 1.92
CA GLY A 308 -23.75 10.76 2.98
C GLY A 308 -23.36 10.40 4.38
N GLY A 309 -22.24 9.83 4.58
CA GLY A 309 -21.79 9.83 5.94
C GLY A 309 -21.45 8.55 6.61
N GLY A 310 -20.93 7.58 5.96
CA GLY A 310 -20.46 6.50 6.79
C GLY A 310 -19.57 5.48 6.11
N LEU A 311 -18.84 4.72 6.88
CA LEU A 311 -18.15 3.53 6.44
C LEU A 311 -19.15 2.39 6.35
N ILE A 312 -19.14 1.59 5.28
CA ILE A 312 -19.98 0.38 5.21
C ILE A 312 -19.47 -0.59 6.25
N ASP A 313 -20.37 -1.06 7.03
CA ASP A 313 -20.05 -2.08 7.97
C ASP A 313 -21.04 -3.25 7.84
N GLN A 314 -20.50 -4.44 7.92
CA GLN A 314 -21.28 -5.66 8.01
C GLN A 314 -21.29 -6.19 9.43
N ALA A 315 -20.18 -6.04 10.13
CA ALA A 315 -19.99 -6.43 11.53
C ALA A 315 -19.99 -5.22 12.49
N GLY A 316 -20.23 -4.03 11.96
CA GLY A 316 -20.17 -2.77 12.68
C GLY A 316 -18.97 -1.92 12.29
N ILE A 317 -19.10 -0.60 12.50
CA ILE A 317 -17.95 0.31 12.38
C ILE A 317 -17.09 0.15 13.62
N GLN A 318 -15.85 -0.23 13.42
CA GLN A 318 -14.87 -0.27 14.50
C GLN A 318 -14.18 1.09 14.63
N GLU A 319 -14.31 1.71 15.80
CA GLU A 319 -13.56 2.89 16.16
C GLU A 319 -12.41 2.52 17.10
N ASN A 320 -11.20 2.94 16.74
CA ASN A 320 -10.02 2.72 17.53
C ASN A 320 -9.29 4.03 17.78
N MET A 321 -8.97 4.29 19.05
CA MET A 321 -8.08 5.38 19.43
C MET A 321 -6.90 4.81 20.22
N ARG A 322 -5.71 5.09 19.77
CA ARG A 322 -4.46 4.66 20.42
C ARG A 322 -3.60 5.86 20.74
N TRP A 323 -3.23 5.95 22.01
CA TRP A 323 -2.23 6.89 22.50
C TRP A 323 -0.93 6.14 22.78
N TRP A 324 0.17 6.79 22.49
CA TRP A 324 1.48 6.28 22.84
C TRP A 324 2.42 7.41 23.20
N GLY A 325 3.41 7.11 24.06
CA GLY A 325 4.46 8.04 24.40
C GLY A 325 5.69 7.30 24.89
N ASP A 326 6.83 7.87 24.62
CA ASP A 326 8.10 7.39 25.14
C ASP A 326 9.03 8.57 25.51
N ILE A 327 9.91 8.31 26.47
CA ILE A 327 10.98 9.21 26.87
C ILE A 327 12.28 8.44 26.71
N ALA A 328 13.20 8.98 25.94
CA ALA A 328 14.53 8.45 25.75
C ALA A 328 15.57 9.45 26.25
N PHE A 329 16.57 8.94 26.95
CA PHE A 329 17.74 9.67 27.37
C PHE A 329 18.99 9.00 26.80
N SER A 330 19.83 9.77 26.12
CA SER A 330 21.10 9.26 25.59
C SER A 330 22.22 9.57 26.57
N LEU A 331 22.85 8.54 27.08
CA LEU A 331 24.08 8.72 27.88
C LEU A 331 25.20 9.20 26.94
N PRO A 332 26.06 10.13 27.37
CA PRO A 332 27.26 10.46 26.60
C PRO A 332 28.12 9.18 26.47
N PRO A 333 28.87 9.05 25.35
CA PRO A 333 29.83 7.95 25.25
C PRO A 333 30.77 8.01 26.45
N LEU A 334 30.98 6.88 27.08
CA LEU A 334 32.03 6.74 28.12
C LEU A 334 33.35 7.02 27.42
N GLU A 335 33.98 8.15 27.76
CA GLU A 335 35.37 8.41 27.37
C GLU A 335 36.24 7.34 28.05
N GLY A 336 36.71 6.36 27.26
CA GLY A 336 37.64 5.33 27.67
C GLY A 336 39.08 5.76 27.42
#